data_bed689e5f0488e898a2af344fab88508
#
_entry.id   bed689e5f0488e898a2af344fab88508
#
_cell.length_a   1.000
_cell.length_b   1.000
_cell.length_c   1.000
_cell.angle_alpha   90.00
_cell.angle_beta   90.00
_cell.angle_gamma   90.00
#
_symmetry.space_group_name_H-M   'P 1'
#
loop_
_entity.id
_entity.type
_entity.pdbx_description
1 polymer ?
#
loop_
_entity_poly.entity_id
_entity_poly.type
_entity_poly.pdbx_seq_one_letter_code
_entity_poly.pdbx_strand_id
1 'polypeptide(L)'
;MNINAIATELLPLLGGKDNIASAAHCATRLRLVLADDSLINKSAIEKIEGVKGCFSNAGQIQIIFGTGLVNKVYAEFIKVAGISESSKSEAADIAARKLNPFQRIARVLSNIFVPIIPAIVASGLLMGLLGMVKTYGWANPESAIFIMLDMFSSAAFIILPILIGFTAAREFGGNPFLGATLGGILTHPALTNAWGVASGFHTMNFFGIEIAMIGYQGTVFPVLLAVWFMSFIEKRLRKIIPDALDLILTPFLTVIISGFIAFLIIGPAGRALGDGISFVLSTLIAHAGWLAGLVFGGLYSVIVITGIHHSFHAIEAGLLGNPSIGVNFLLPIWSMANVAQGGACLAVYFKTKDAKIKAIAVPSAFSAMLGITEAAIFGINLRFMKPFLAALAGGALGGAWVVAMHVNMTAVGLTGIPGLAIVQASSILSYLIGLVIAFGSAFLLSLLLKYKTESE
;
A
#
# COMPACT_ATOMS: atom_id res chain seq x y z
N MET A 1 3.73 28.22 -24.84
CA MET A 1 3.51 26.79 -24.81
C MET A 1 2.24 26.46 -25.62
N ASN A 2 2.36 25.77 -26.73
CA ASN A 2 1.21 25.42 -27.58
C ASN A 2 0.68 24.04 -27.19
N ILE A 3 -0.46 24.00 -26.52
CA ILE A 3 -1.04 22.76 -25.98
C ILE A 3 -1.48 21.80 -27.06
N ASN A 4 -1.99 22.33 -28.17
CA ASN A 4 -2.39 21.52 -29.34
C ASN A 4 -1.15 20.86 -29.97
N ALA A 5 -0.04 21.58 -30.09
CA ALA A 5 1.21 21.02 -30.59
C ALA A 5 1.70 19.87 -29.71
N ILE A 6 1.64 20.01 -28.38
CA ILE A 6 2.00 18.95 -27.41
C ILE A 6 1.11 17.69 -27.61
N ALA A 7 -0.19 17.88 -27.70
CA ALA A 7 -1.12 16.77 -27.90
C ALA A 7 -0.90 16.04 -29.23
N THR A 8 -0.62 16.80 -30.30
CA THR A 8 -0.35 16.27 -31.64
C THR A 8 0.99 15.51 -31.71
N GLU A 9 2.03 16.03 -31.02
CA GLU A 9 3.34 15.39 -30.95
C GLU A 9 3.33 14.11 -30.09
N LEU A 10 2.52 14.07 -29.05
CA LEU A 10 2.37 12.88 -28.18
C LEU A 10 1.78 11.68 -28.92
N LEU A 11 0.79 11.87 -29.78
CA LEU A 11 0.02 10.79 -30.37
C LEU A 11 0.88 9.79 -31.17
N PRO A 12 1.76 10.20 -32.10
CA PRO A 12 2.62 9.27 -32.82
C PRO A 12 3.65 8.58 -31.92
N LEU A 13 4.12 9.24 -30.85
CA LEU A 13 5.09 8.70 -29.91
C LEU A 13 4.48 7.62 -28.97
N LEU A 14 3.16 7.56 -28.92
CA LEU A 14 2.37 6.55 -28.22
C LEU A 14 1.93 5.39 -29.11
N GLY A 15 2.37 5.36 -30.37
CA GLY A 15 1.99 4.34 -31.35
C GLY A 15 0.73 4.68 -32.15
N GLY A 16 0.29 5.95 -32.13
CA GLY A 16 -0.88 6.40 -32.89
C GLY A 16 -2.22 6.17 -32.20
N LYS A 17 -3.30 6.60 -32.86
CA LYS A 17 -4.67 6.58 -32.35
C LYS A 17 -5.14 5.17 -31.96
N ASP A 18 -4.88 4.19 -32.82
CA ASP A 18 -5.37 2.82 -32.64
C ASP A 18 -4.68 2.11 -31.48
N ASN A 19 -3.56 2.64 -31.02
CA ASN A 19 -2.86 2.13 -29.85
C ASN A 19 -3.39 2.68 -28.51
N ILE A 20 -4.25 3.69 -28.51
CA ILE A 20 -4.82 4.28 -27.31
C ILE A 20 -6.10 3.55 -26.91
N ALA A 21 -6.01 2.65 -25.94
CA ALA A 21 -7.17 1.92 -25.43
C ALA A 21 -8.02 2.75 -24.45
N SER A 22 -7.40 3.67 -23.70
CA SER A 22 -8.08 4.56 -22.76
C SER A 22 -7.18 5.72 -22.36
N ALA A 23 -7.79 6.88 -22.10
CA ALA A 23 -7.12 8.07 -21.59
C ALA A 23 -7.88 8.66 -20.40
N ALA A 24 -7.18 8.96 -19.31
CA ALA A 24 -7.68 9.65 -18.12
C ALA A 24 -6.60 10.59 -17.60
N HIS A 25 -6.93 11.47 -16.66
CA HIS A 25 -5.94 12.31 -15.99
C HIS A 25 -6.19 12.42 -14.49
N CYS A 26 -5.17 12.82 -13.74
CA CYS A 26 -5.30 13.26 -12.36
C CYS A 26 -4.72 14.67 -12.21
N ALA A 27 -4.59 15.17 -11.00
CA ALA A 27 -4.14 16.54 -10.73
C ALA A 27 -2.83 16.94 -11.45
N THR A 28 -1.94 15.97 -11.71
CA THR A 28 -0.59 16.24 -12.28
C THR A 28 -0.20 15.34 -13.45
N ARG A 29 -0.95 14.27 -13.75
CA ARG A 29 -0.53 13.21 -14.68
C ARG A 29 -1.61 12.89 -15.69
N LEU A 30 -1.20 12.77 -16.96
CA LEU A 30 -1.97 12.09 -18.00
C LEU A 30 -1.74 10.57 -17.86
N ARG A 31 -2.81 9.79 -17.86
CA ARG A 31 -2.80 8.33 -17.70
C ARG A 31 -3.39 7.69 -18.94
N LEU A 32 -2.61 6.87 -19.60
CA LEU A 32 -2.98 6.21 -20.84
C LEU A 32 -2.88 4.70 -20.68
N VAL A 33 -3.82 3.97 -21.24
CA VAL A 33 -3.71 2.53 -21.45
C VAL A 33 -3.51 2.32 -22.94
N LEU A 34 -2.41 1.68 -23.30
CA LEU A 34 -2.08 1.38 -24.69
C LEU A 34 -2.49 -0.05 -25.04
N ALA A 35 -2.81 -0.33 -26.30
CA ALA A 35 -3.03 -1.68 -26.78
C ALA A 35 -1.71 -2.48 -26.79
N ASP A 36 -0.65 -1.86 -27.27
CA ASP A 36 0.72 -2.40 -27.31
C ASP A 36 1.71 -1.40 -26.72
N ASP A 37 2.30 -1.74 -25.56
CA ASP A 37 3.26 -0.91 -24.85
C ASP A 37 4.65 -0.89 -25.53
N SER A 38 4.91 -1.77 -26.52
CA SER A 38 6.18 -1.80 -27.25
C SER A 38 6.35 -0.65 -28.25
N LEU A 39 5.22 -0.05 -28.67
CA LEU A 39 5.19 1.04 -29.66
C LEU A 39 5.51 2.41 -29.06
N ILE A 40 5.69 2.51 -27.75
CA ILE A 40 5.95 3.79 -27.08
C ILE A 40 7.40 4.24 -27.21
N ASN A 41 7.61 5.51 -27.54
CA ASN A 41 8.92 6.16 -27.50
C ASN A 41 9.04 7.06 -26.26
N LYS A 42 9.34 6.46 -25.09
CA LYS A 42 9.45 7.20 -23.81
C LYS A 42 10.50 8.31 -23.86
N SER A 43 11.66 8.05 -24.49
CA SER A 43 12.76 9.01 -24.55
C SER A 43 12.40 10.27 -25.36
N ALA A 44 11.56 10.12 -26.39
CA ALA A 44 11.05 11.25 -27.16
C ALA A 44 9.96 12.00 -26.39
N ILE A 45 9.05 11.29 -25.72
CA ILE A 45 7.98 11.88 -24.89
C ILE A 45 8.58 12.77 -23.78
N GLU A 46 9.67 12.34 -23.14
CA GLU A 46 10.32 13.11 -22.08
C GLU A 46 11.00 14.42 -22.58
N LYS A 47 11.22 14.53 -23.89
CA LYS A 47 11.77 15.75 -24.51
C LYS A 47 10.70 16.78 -24.88
N ILE A 48 9.44 16.42 -24.87
CA ILE A 48 8.34 17.34 -25.18
C ILE A 48 8.26 18.45 -24.14
N GLU A 49 8.06 19.68 -24.59
CA GLU A 49 7.91 20.83 -23.72
C GLU A 49 6.77 20.62 -22.69
N GLY A 50 7.07 20.78 -21.40
CA GLY A 50 6.12 20.64 -20.31
C GLY A 50 6.00 19.22 -19.75
N VAL A 51 6.58 18.21 -20.36
CA VAL A 51 6.69 16.87 -19.77
C VAL A 51 7.80 16.86 -18.74
N LYS A 52 7.48 16.38 -17.53
CA LYS A 52 8.41 16.24 -16.40
C LYS A 52 8.90 14.81 -16.20
N GLY A 53 8.30 13.84 -16.88
CA GLY A 53 8.67 12.44 -16.86
C GLY A 53 7.59 11.54 -17.46
N CYS A 54 8.00 10.36 -17.92
CA CYS A 54 7.12 9.34 -18.50
C CYS A 54 7.48 7.96 -17.96
N PHE A 55 6.53 7.27 -17.32
CA PHE A 55 6.78 5.95 -16.76
C PHE A 55 5.57 5.02 -16.89
N SER A 56 5.85 3.72 -16.86
CA SER A 56 4.84 2.66 -16.87
C SER A 56 4.57 2.23 -15.44
N ASN A 57 3.31 2.21 -15.03
CA ASN A 57 2.91 1.71 -13.72
C ASN A 57 1.55 1.02 -13.83
N ALA A 58 1.48 -0.22 -13.29
CA ALA A 58 0.24 -1.02 -13.21
C ALA A 58 -0.53 -1.12 -14.55
N GLY A 59 0.17 -1.31 -15.67
CA GLY A 59 -0.43 -1.41 -17.01
C GLY A 59 -0.91 -0.08 -17.61
N GLN A 60 -0.48 1.05 -17.02
CA GLN A 60 -0.74 2.40 -17.54
C GLN A 60 0.57 3.13 -17.83
N ILE A 61 0.57 3.89 -18.90
CA ILE A 61 1.59 4.91 -19.15
C ILE A 61 1.16 6.18 -18.44
N GLN A 62 2.04 6.74 -17.62
CA GLN A 62 1.80 7.95 -16.87
C GLN A 62 2.80 9.04 -17.31
N ILE A 63 2.27 10.14 -17.85
CA ILE A 63 3.07 11.28 -18.30
C ILE A 63 2.80 12.44 -17.34
N ILE A 64 3.86 12.92 -16.68
CA ILE A 64 3.75 13.99 -15.68
C ILE A 64 3.87 15.35 -16.36
N PHE A 65 2.82 16.16 -16.22
CA PHE A 65 2.79 17.56 -16.67
C PHE A 65 2.83 18.56 -15.51
N GLY A 66 2.29 18.17 -14.35
CA GLY A 66 2.07 19.05 -13.20
C GLY A 66 0.67 19.63 -13.17
N THR A 67 0.38 20.35 -12.06
CA THR A 67 -0.95 20.95 -11.80
C THR A 67 -1.32 21.98 -12.86
N GLY A 68 -2.56 21.95 -13.31
CA GLY A 68 -3.13 22.93 -14.29
C GLY A 68 -2.82 22.62 -15.74
N LEU A 69 -1.59 22.23 -16.09
CA LEU A 69 -1.22 21.93 -17.46
C LEU A 69 -1.85 20.62 -17.94
N VAL A 70 -1.87 19.60 -17.09
CA VAL A 70 -2.40 18.27 -17.44
C VAL A 70 -3.85 18.32 -17.92
N ASN A 71 -4.71 19.15 -17.32
CA ASN A 71 -6.12 19.24 -17.70
C ASN A 71 -6.27 19.79 -19.13
N LYS A 72 -5.45 20.78 -19.49
CA LYS A 72 -5.46 21.39 -20.83
C LYS A 72 -4.92 20.42 -21.89
N VAL A 73 -3.79 19.75 -21.58
CA VAL A 73 -3.21 18.74 -22.47
C VAL A 73 -4.16 17.57 -22.67
N TYR A 74 -4.81 17.08 -21.61
CA TYR A 74 -5.79 16.00 -21.70
C TYR A 74 -6.96 16.37 -22.61
N ALA A 75 -7.56 17.56 -22.41
CA ALA A 75 -8.68 18.02 -23.22
C ALA A 75 -8.36 18.12 -24.72
N GLU A 76 -7.15 18.56 -25.07
CA GLU A 76 -6.71 18.60 -26.46
C GLU A 76 -6.31 17.20 -26.97
N PHE A 77 -5.66 16.39 -26.13
CA PHE A 77 -5.24 15.03 -26.52
C PHE A 77 -6.41 14.14 -26.91
N ILE A 78 -7.52 14.13 -26.16
CA ILE A 78 -8.71 13.35 -26.51
C ILE A 78 -9.34 13.81 -27.82
N LYS A 79 -9.32 15.12 -28.13
CA LYS A 79 -9.80 15.65 -29.42
C LYS A 79 -8.90 15.18 -30.56
N VAL A 80 -7.58 15.34 -30.43
CA VAL A 80 -6.59 14.95 -31.44
C VAL A 80 -6.60 13.45 -31.66
N ALA A 81 -6.68 12.65 -30.59
CA ALA A 81 -6.78 11.20 -30.66
C ALA A 81 -8.16 10.72 -31.13
N GLY A 82 -9.21 11.56 -31.10
CA GLY A 82 -10.58 11.20 -31.46
C GLY A 82 -11.16 10.10 -30.58
N ILE A 83 -10.85 10.11 -29.29
CA ILE A 83 -11.32 9.15 -28.29
C ILE A 83 -12.28 9.84 -27.30
N SER A 84 -13.20 9.07 -26.73
CA SER A 84 -14.08 9.58 -25.67
C SER A 84 -13.34 9.71 -24.35
N GLU A 85 -13.80 10.64 -23.51
CA GLU A 85 -13.30 10.72 -22.14
C GLU A 85 -13.55 9.40 -21.40
N SER A 86 -12.50 8.86 -20.79
CA SER A 86 -12.61 7.71 -19.92
C SER A 86 -12.50 8.13 -18.46
N SER A 87 -13.32 7.55 -17.60
CA SER A 87 -13.14 7.73 -16.16
C SER A 87 -11.84 7.07 -15.68
N LYS A 88 -11.31 7.50 -14.53
CA LYS A 88 -10.14 6.85 -13.93
C LYS A 88 -10.38 5.36 -13.65
N SER A 89 -11.63 5.00 -13.32
CA SER A 89 -12.03 3.61 -13.07
C SER A 89 -12.01 2.78 -14.35
N GLU A 90 -12.54 3.28 -15.45
CA GLU A 90 -12.54 2.57 -16.75
C GLU A 90 -11.11 2.35 -17.27
N ALA A 91 -10.26 3.39 -17.23
CA ALA A 91 -8.84 3.25 -17.58
C ALA A 91 -8.13 2.23 -16.68
N ALA A 92 -8.49 2.21 -15.40
CA ALA A 92 -7.97 1.26 -14.44
C ALA A 92 -8.43 -0.18 -14.76
N ASP A 93 -9.69 -0.39 -15.13
CA ASP A 93 -10.25 -1.71 -15.45
C ASP A 93 -9.65 -2.29 -16.74
N ILE A 94 -9.46 -1.46 -17.76
CA ILE A 94 -8.80 -1.88 -19.01
C ILE A 94 -7.35 -2.27 -18.72
N ALA A 95 -6.62 -1.49 -17.93
CA ALA A 95 -5.25 -1.82 -17.51
C ALA A 95 -5.19 -3.11 -16.69
N ALA A 96 -6.21 -3.39 -15.85
CA ALA A 96 -6.26 -4.61 -15.02
C ALA A 96 -6.31 -5.90 -15.87
N ARG A 97 -6.90 -5.84 -17.05
CA ARG A 97 -6.99 -7.02 -17.96
C ARG A 97 -5.62 -7.46 -18.48
N LYS A 98 -4.64 -6.57 -18.53
CA LYS A 98 -3.27 -6.86 -18.99
C LYS A 98 -2.37 -7.42 -17.89
N LEU A 99 -2.79 -7.38 -16.62
CA LEU A 99 -2.00 -7.83 -15.49
C LEU A 99 -2.04 -9.35 -15.37
N ASN A 100 -0.92 -9.94 -14.96
CA ASN A 100 -0.87 -11.34 -14.56
C ASN A 100 -1.70 -11.57 -13.27
N PRO A 101 -2.09 -12.82 -12.93
CA PRO A 101 -2.94 -13.11 -11.78
C PRO A 101 -2.41 -12.55 -10.46
N PHE A 102 -1.10 -12.63 -10.23
CA PHE A 102 -0.46 -12.11 -9.02
C PHE A 102 -0.55 -10.59 -8.92
N GLN A 103 -0.23 -9.88 -10.02
CA GLN A 103 -0.36 -8.42 -10.08
C GLN A 103 -1.81 -7.97 -9.91
N ARG A 104 -2.78 -8.76 -10.42
CA ARG A 104 -4.21 -8.47 -10.25
C ARG A 104 -4.63 -8.54 -8.79
N ILE A 105 -4.24 -9.61 -8.06
CA ILE A 105 -4.51 -9.74 -6.62
C ILE A 105 -3.88 -8.58 -5.85
N ALA A 106 -2.62 -8.28 -6.11
CA ALA A 106 -1.93 -7.18 -5.45
C ALA A 106 -2.61 -5.83 -5.69
N ARG A 107 -3.10 -5.57 -6.89
CA ARG A 107 -3.86 -4.37 -7.22
C ARG A 107 -5.18 -4.29 -6.48
N VAL A 108 -5.95 -5.39 -6.42
CA VAL A 108 -7.20 -5.47 -5.65
C VAL A 108 -6.94 -5.12 -4.18
N LEU A 109 -5.93 -5.74 -3.56
CA LEU A 109 -5.53 -5.42 -2.19
C LEU A 109 -5.12 -3.96 -2.05
N SER A 110 -4.33 -3.42 -2.97
CA SER A 110 -3.94 -2.01 -2.96
C SER A 110 -5.17 -1.07 -3.02
N ASN A 111 -6.14 -1.34 -3.90
CA ASN A 111 -7.36 -0.54 -4.03
C ASN A 111 -8.21 -0.56 -2.76
N ILE A 112 -8.20 -1.68 -2.03
CA ILE A 112 -8.92 -1.84 -0.75
C ILE A 112 -8.20 -1.07 0.37
N PHE A 113 -6.87 -1.18 0.47
CA PHE A 113 -6.11 -0.65 1.62
C PHE A 113 -5.73 0.82 1.48
N VAL A 114 -5.38 1.32 0.30
CA VAL A 114 -4.93 2.71 0.11
C VAL A 114 -5.93 3.76 0.67
N PRO A 115 -7.26 3.62 0.48
CA PRO A 115 -8.19 4.57 1.08
C PRO A 115 -8.23 4.55 2.62
N ILE A 116 -7.83 3.44 3.25
CA ILE A 116 -7.87 3.23 4.70
C ILE A 116 -6.57 3.72 5.37
N ILE A 117 -5.46 3.81 4.63
CA ILE A 117 -4.14 4.18 5.16
C ILE A 117 -4.17 5.42 6.04
N PRO A 118 -4.84 6.55 5.68
CA PRO A 118 -4.84 7.74 6.54
C PRO A 118 -5.39 7.48 7.95
N ALA A 119 -6.44 6.65 8.07
CA ALA A 119 -7.03 6.31 9.36
C ALA A 119 -6.08 5.42 10.19
N ILE A 120 -5.46 4.42 9.55
CA ILE A 120 -4.50 3.52 10.21
C ILE A 120 -3.26 4.30 10.67
N VAL A 121 -2.74 5.20 9.83
CA VAL A 121 -1.57 6.03 10.15
C VAL A 121 -1.85 6.95 11.32
N ALA A 122 -3.00 7.63 11.34
CA ALA A 122 -3.37 8.53 12.44
C ALA A 122 -3.45 7.77 13.77
N SER A 123 -4.14 6.63 13.80
CA SER A 123 -4.24 5.75 14.96
C SER A 123 -2.87 5.18 15.36
N GLY A 124 -2.10 4.69 14.41
CA GLY A 124 -0.77 4.10 14.67
C GLY A 124 0.23 5.10 15.24
N LEU A 125 0.26 6.34 14.72
CA LEU A 125 1.09 7.42 15.27
C LEU A 125 0.75 7.71 16.73
N LEU A 126 -0.54 7.87 17.03
CA LEU A 126 -0.98 8.16 18.39
C LEU A 126 -0.66 6.96 19.32
N MET A 127 -0.88 5.73 18.86
CA MET A 127 -0.53 4.52 19.60
C MET A 127 0.97 4.45 19.91
N GLY A 128 1.83 4.75 18.93
CA GLY A 128 3.28 4.79 19.12
C GLY A 128 3.72 5.84 20.13
N LEU A 129 3.17 7.06 20.03
CA LEU A 129 3.45 8.13 20.98
C LEU A 129 3.02 7.76 22.41
N LEU A 130 1.82 7.22 22.58
CA LEU A 130 1.34 6.76 23.88
C LEU A 130 2.16 5.60 24.42
N GLY A 131 2.61 4.68 23.56
CA GLY A 131 3.52 3.62 23.92
C GLY A 131 4.85 4.14 24.47
N MET A 132 5.44 5.17 23.86
CA MET A 132 6.63 5.85 24.36
C MET A 132 6.37 6.54 25.70
N VAL A 133 5.30 7.34 25.79
CA VAL A 133 4.91 8.05 27.03
C VAL A 133 4.73 7.09 28.19
N LYS A 134 4.09 5.94 27.96
CA LYS A 134 3.91 4.87 28.95
C LYS A 134 5.23 4.23 29.34
N THR A 135 6.06 3.87 28.36
CA THR A 135 7.34 3.16 28.62
C THR A 135 8.34 4.01 29.41
N TYR A 136 8.40 5.31 29.11
CA TYR A 136 9.29 6.23 29.81
C TYR A 136 8.68 6.85 31.08
N GLY A 137 7.45 6.50 31.42
CA GLY A 137 6.79 7.02 32.64
C GLY A 137 6.47 8.51 32.59
N TRP A 138 6.34 9.12 31.40
CA TRP A 138 6.09 10.56 31.25
C TRP A 138 4.65 10.97 31.61
N ALA A 139 3.72 10.03 31.60
CA ALA A 139 2.36 10.25 32.06
C ALA A 139 1.79 9.03 32.76
N ASN A 140 0.81 9.25 33.66
CA ASN A 140 0.08 8.17 34.30
C ASN A 140 -0.91 7.53 33.30
N PRO A 141 -0.77 6.21 33.01
CA PRO A 141 -1.70 5.50 32.11
C PRO A 141 -3.14 5.44 32.60
N GLU A 142 -3.37 5.64 33.90
CA GLU A 142 -4.72 5.66 34.49
C GLU A 142 -5.36 7.05 34.44
N SER A 143 -4.66 8.07 33.96
CA SER A 143 -5.22 9.41 33.82
C SER A 143 -6.30 9.44 32.74
N ALA A 144 -7.36 10.23 32.98
CA ALA A 144 -8.49 10.33 32.05
C ALA A 144 -8.04 10.72 30.61
N ILE A 145 -7.07 11.64 30.51
CA ILE A 145 -6.55 12.06 29.20
C ILE A 145 -5.81 10.92 28.49
N PHE A 146 -5.02 10.12 29.23
CA PHE A 146 -4.31 8.99 28.64
C PHE A 146 -5.30 7.94 28.12
N ILE A 147 -6.32 7.60 28.91
CA ILE A 147 -7.38 6.65 28.54
C ILE A 147 -8.14 7.14 27.30
N MET A 148 -8.49 8.44 27.23
CA MET A 148 -9.15 9.00 26.04
C MET A 148 -8.27 8.93 24.80
N LEU A 149 -7.00 9.29 24.91
CA LEU A 149 -6.07 9.21 23.78
C LEU A 149 -5.81 7.76 23.35
N ASP A 150 -5.79 6.81 24.29
CA ASP A 150 -5.66 5.38 23.99
C ASP A 150 -6.87 4.86 23.21
N MET A 151 -8.09 5.27 23.59
CA MET A 151 -9.30 5.00 22.78
C MET A 151 -9.20 5.57 21.37
N PHE A 152 -8.70 6.81 21.21
CA PHE A 152 -8.53 7.41 19.88
C PHE A 152 -7.49 6.65 19.05
N SER A 153 -6.41 6.22 19.69
CA SER A 153 -5.33 5.49 19.04
C SER A 153 -5.74 4.11 18.53
N SER A 154 -6.60 3.42 19.28
CA SER A 154 -7.04 2.06 18.93
C SER A 154 -8.25 2.04 17.98
N ALA A 155 -8.95 3.16 17.81
CA ALA A 155 -10.23 3.22 17.11
C ALA A 155 -10.19 2.64 15.68
N ALA A 156 -9.21 3.04 14.85
CA ALA A 156 -9.15 2.55 13.47
C ALA A 156 -8.88 1.04 13.39
N PHE A 157 -8.15 0.47 14.34
CA PHE A 157 -7.88 -0.97 14.39
C PHE A 157 -9.11 -1.76 14.86
N ILE A 158 -9.88 -1.21 15.81
CA ILE A 158 -11.14 -1.81 16.28
C ILE A 158 -12.15 -1.89 15.14
N ILE A 159 -12.32 -0.79 14.36
CA ILE A 159 -13.27 -0.74 13.24
C ILE A 159 -12.65 -1.16 11.91
N LEU A 160 -11.43 -1.68 11.89
CA LEU A 160 -10.72 -2.09 10.66
C LEU A 160 -11.56 -3.01 9.78
N PRO A 161 -12.24 -4.05 10.29
CA PRO A 161 -13.16 -4.87 9.50
C PRO A 161 -14.29 -4.09 8.82
N ILE A 162 -14.80 -3.04 9.45
CA ILE A 162 -15.83 -2.16 8.87
C ILE A 162 -15.25 -1.35 7.71
N LEU A 163 -14.06 -0.76 7.91
CA LEU A 163 -13.37 0.01 6.87
C LEU A 163 -13.01 -0.86 5.66
N ILE A 164 -12.44 -2.05 5.92
CA ILE A 164 -12.15 -3.04 4.87
C ILE A 164 -13.43 -3.49 4.20
N GLY A 165 -14.48 -3.76 4.96
CA GLY A 165 -15.77 -4.18 4.44
C GLY A 165 -16.34 -3.20 3.43
N PHE A 166 -16.27 -1.90 3.73
CA PHE A 166 -16.70 -0.83 2.83
C PHE A 166 -15.87 -0.77 1.54
N THR A 167 -14.55 -0.73 1.66
CA THR A 167 -13.65 -0.58 0.50
C THR A 167 -13.59 -1.84 -0.35
N ALA A 168 -13.62 -3.03 0.28
CA ALA A 168 -13.64 -4.32 -0.42
C ALA A 168 -14.94 -4.53 -1.18
N ALA A 169 -16.10 -4.21 -0.60
CA ALA A 169 -17.38 -4.31 -1.32
C ALA A 169 -17.39 -3.42 -2.57
N ARG A 170 -16.86 -2.20 -2.46
CA ARG A 170 -16.69 -1.29 -3.61
C ARG A 170 -15.78 -1.89 -4.69
N GLU A 171 -14.67 -2.48 -4.30
CA GLU A 171 -13.72 -3.12 -5.22
C GLU A 171 -14.32 -4.36 -5.90
N PHE A 172 -15.04 -5.19 -5.13
CA PHE A 172 -15.71 -6.39 -5.65
C PHE A 172 -17.04 -6.10 -6.35
N GLY A 173 -17.46 -4.82 -6.41
CA GLY A 173 -18.67 -4.37 -7.10
C GLY A 173 -19.97 -4.76 -6.39
N GLY A 174 -19.95 -4.92 -5.07
CA GLY A 174 -21.09 -5.01 -4.18
C GLY A 174 -21.43 -3.66 -3.57
N ASN A 175 -22.47 -3.61 -2.72
CA ASN A 175 -22.85 -2.41 -1.99
C ASN A 175 -21.88 -2.15 -0.82
N PRO A 176 -21.18 -0.98 -0.78
CA PRO A 176 -20.21 -0.67 0.26
C PRO A 176 -20.79 -0.64 1.68
N PHE A 177 -22.06 -0.22 1.83
CA PHE A 177 -22.69 -0.16 3.13
C PHE A 177 -23.06 -1.56 3.65
N LEU A 178 -23.45 -2.49 2.77
CA LEU A 178 -23.64 -3.89 3.15
C LEU A 178 -22.31 -4.53 3.55
N GLY A 179 -21.20 -4.20 2.84
CA GLY A 179 -19.87 -4.61 3.23
C GLY A 179 -19.46 -4.09 4.60
N ALA A 180 -19.71 -2.80 4.89
CA ALA A 180 -19.48 -2.22 6.20
C ALA A 180 -20.35 -2.89 7.28
N THR A 181 -21.62 -3.19 6.98
CA THR A 181 -22.52 -3.92 7.89
C THR A 181 -21.99 -5.29 8.21
N LEU A 182 -21.49 -6.04 7.22
CA LEU A 182 -20.87 -7.35 7.45
C LEU A 182 -19.62 -7.23 8.32
N GLY A 183 -18.77 -6.21 8.08
CA GLY A 183 -17.65 -5.89 8.96
C GLY A 183 -18.10 -5.58 10.40
N GLY A 184 -19.21 -4.86 10.58
CA GLY A 184 -19.82 -4.58 11.86
C GLY A 184 -20.35 -5.84 12.56
N ILE A 185 -20.94 -6.78 11.82
CA ILE A 185 -21.35 -8.08 12.34
C ILE A 185 -20.13 -8.84 12.88
N LEU A 186 -19.01 -8.84 12.13
CA LEU A 186 -17.77 -9.52 12.52
C LEU A 186 -17.04 -8.88 13.71
N THR A 187 -17.37 -7.63 14.05
CA THR A 187 -16.81 -6.91 15.22
C THR A 187 -17.86 -6.62 16.30
N HIS A 188 -19.01 -7.28 16.24
CA HIS A 188 -20.13 -7.01 17.14
C HIS A 188 -19.71 -7.17 18.60
N PRO A 189 -20.16 -6.28 19.53
CA PRO A 189 -19.80 -6.34 20.96
C PRO A 189 -20.19 -7.63 21.69
N ALA A 190 -21.17 -8.38 21.17
CA ALA A 190 -21.53 -9.69 21.71
C ALA A 190 -20.46 -10.76 21.48
N LEU A 191 -19.46 -10.49 20.64
CA LEU A 191 -18.33 -11.38 20.40
C LEU A 191 -17.21 -11.04 21.40
N THR A 192 -16.46 -12.06 21.83
CA THR A 192 -15.23 -11.85 22.58
C THR A 192 -14.25 -11.05 21.72
N ASN A 193 -13.75 -9.93 22.25
CA ASN A 193 -12.79 -9.11 21.51
C ASN A 193 -11.56 -9.93 21.12
N ALA A 194 -11.08 -9.78 19.88
CA ALA A 194 -9.96 -10.54 19.33
C ALA A 194 -8.68 -10.46 20.20
N TRP A 195 -8.43 -9.32 20.82
CA TRP A 195 -7.26 -9.14 21.71
C TRP A 195 -7.48 -9.68 23.13
N GLY A 196 -8.74 -9.99 23.51
CA GLY A 196 -9.08 -10.59 24.80
C GLY A 196 -9.16 -12.12 24.78
N VAL A 197 -8.97 -12.76 23.63
CA VAL A 197 -9.15 -14.23 23.46
C VAL A 197 -8.25 -15.06 24.39
N ALA A 198 -7.06 -14.56 24.71
CA ALA A 198 -6.13 -15.21 25.64
C ALA A 198 -6.72 -15.38 27.06
N SER A 199 -7.68 -14.53 27.45
CA SER A 199 -8.39 -14.60 28.75
C SER A 199 -9.61 -15.54 28.72
N GLY A 200 -9.86 -16.18 27.58
CA GLY A 200 -10.99 -17.09 27.35
C GLY A 200 -12.02 -16.49 26.36
N PHE A 201 -12.81 -17.36 25.76
CA PHE A 201 -13.89 -17.00 24.85
C PHE A 201 -15.09 -17.93 25.05
N HIS A 202 -16.28 -17.46 24.66
CA HIS A 202 -17.50 -18.23 24.70
C HIS A 202 -17.70 -18.99 23.39
N THR A 203 -18.22 -20.21 23.49
CA THR A 203 -18.76 -20.97 22.35
C THR A 203 -20.28 -20.93 22.37
N MET A 204 -20.90 -21.02 21.21
CA MET A 204 -22.32 -21.14 21.04
C MET A 204 -22.64 -22.38 20.19
N ASN A 205 -23.54 -23.23 20.67
CA ASN A 205 -24.01 -24.36 19.88
C ASN A 205 -25.05 -23.88 18.87
N PHE A 206 -24.75 -24.05 17.59
CA PHE A 206 -25.65 -23.72 16.48
C PHE A 206 -25.97 -25.02 15.71
N PHE A 207 -27.14 -25.58 15.95
CA PHE A 207 -27.58 -26.84 15.33
C PHE A 207 -26.56 -28.00 15.43
N GLY A 208 -25.91 -28.14 16.59
CA GLY A 208 -24.91 -29.19 16.81
C GLY A 208 -23.47 -28.81 16.42
N ILE A 209 -23.26 -27.63 15.85
CA ILE A 209 -21.93 -27.08 15.53
C ILE A 209 -21.55 -26.08 16.62
N GLU A 210 -20.41 -26.29 17.27
CA GLU A 210 -19.85 -25.33 18.22
C GLU A 210 -19.17 -24.18 17.47
N ILE A 211 -19.69 -22.96 17.65
CA ILE A 211 -19.12 -21.73 17.05
C ILE A 211 -18.38 -20.95 18.12
N ALA A 212 -17.12 -20.66 17.90
CA ALA A 212 -16.33 -19.77 18.73
C ALA A 212 -16.83 -18.32 18.53
N MET A 213 -17.38 -17.72 19.59
CA MET A 213 -17.89 -16.34 19.58
C MET A 213 -16.73 -15.33 19.73
N ILE A 214 -15.84 -15.34 18.76
CA ILE A 214 -14.63 -14.48 18.72
C ILE A 214 -14.80 -13.44 17.65
N GLY A 215 -14.57 -12.18 18.00
CA GLY A 215 -14.57 -11.05 17.08
C GLY A 215 -13.37 -11.07 16.14
N TYR A 216 -13.49 -10.30 15.08
CA TYR A 216 -12.49 -10.18 14.02
C TYR A 216 -11.83 -8.79 14.00
N GLN A 217 -11.78 -8.09 15.15
CA GLN A 217 -11.08 -6.82 15.29
C GLN A 217 -9.61 -6.99 14.89
N GLY A 218 -9.07 -6.01 14.16
CA GLY A 218 -7.69 -6.05 13.67
C GLY A 218 -7.39 -7.09 12.58
N THR A 219 -8.35 -7.96 12.23
CA THR A 219 -8.13 -8.99 11.19
C THR A 219 -8.49 -8.48 9.80
N VAL A 220 -7.85 -9.05 8.79
CA VAL A 220 -7.98 -8.65 7.38
C VAL A 220 -8.61 -9.74 6.53
N PHE A 221 -8.01 -10.93 6.49
CA PHE A 221 -8.38 -11.99 5.55
C PHE A 221 -9.81 -12.51 5.74
N PRO A 222 -10.32 -12.71 6.98
CA PRO A 222 -11.69 -13.11 7.19
C PRO A 222 -12.69 -12.16 6.55
N VAL A 223 -12.46 -10.86 6.73
CA VAL A 223 -13.34 -9.80 6.21
C VAL A 223 -13.29 -9.71 4.70
N LEU A 224 -12.09 -9.76 4.11
CA LEU A 224 -11.91 -9.75 2.65
C LEU A 224 -12.67 -10.88 1.98
N LEU A 225 -12.51 -12.10 2.50
CA LEU A 225 -13.18 -13.28 1.95
C LEU A 225 -14.69 -13.22 2.14
N ALA A 226 -15.15 -12.77 3.33
CA ALA A 226 -16.57 -12.62 3.62
C ALA A 226 -17.24 -11.60 2.70
N VAL A 227 -16.61 -10.45 2.47
CA VAL A 227 -17.15 -9.38 1.61
C VAL A 227 -17.06 -9.75 0.14
N TRP A 228 -16.02 -10.46 -0.28
CA TRP A 228 -15.97 -11.02 -1.64
C TRP A 228 -17.16 -11.95 -1.89
N PHE A 229 -17.42 -12.88 -0.96
CA PHE A 229 -18.55 -13.78 -1.03
C PHE A 229 -19.90 -13.02 -0.97
N MET A 230 -20.03 -12.07 -0.06
CA MET A 230 -21.21 -11.20 0.03
C MET A 230 -21.52 -10.48 -1.29
N SER A 231 -20.50 -9.91 -1.92
CA SER A 231 -20.67 -9.22 -3.22
C SER A 231 -21.09 -10.18 -4.33
N PHE A 232 -20.62 -11.42 -4.28
CA PHE A 232 -21.09 -12.48 -5.19
C PHE A 232 -22.57 -12.82 -4.96
N ILE A 233 -23.00 -13.01 -3.72
CA ILE A 233 -24.40 -13.29 -3.36
C ILE A 233 -25.30 -12.13 -3.77
N GLU A 234 -24.94 -10.90 -3.41
CA GLU A 234 -25.71 -9.69 -3.77
C GLU A 234 -25.97 -9.62 -5.27
N LYS A 235 -24.91 -9.80 -6.09
CA LYS A 235 -25.03 -9.78 -7.57
C LYS A 235 -25.91 -10.89 -8.12
N ARG A 236 -25.96 -12.04 -7.44
CA ARG A 236 -26.83 -13.14 -7.84
C ARG A 236 -28.27 -12.89 -7.45
N LEU A 237 -28.51 -12.38 -6.24
CA LEU A 237 -29.88 -12.05 -5.78
C LEU A 237 -30.51 -10.96 -6.64
N ARG A 238 -29.78 -9.90 -7.03
CA ARG A 238 -30.27 -8.87 -7.94
C ARG A 238 -30.72 -9.37 -9.32
N LYS A 239 -30.25 -10.56 -9.74
CA LYS A 239 -30.68 -11.17 -11.01
C LYS A 239 -31.93 -12.05 -10.87
N ILE A 240 -32.27 -12.43 -9.64
CA ILE A 240 -33.34 -13.39 -9.36
C ILE A 240 -34.55 -12.68 -8.76
N ILE A 241 -34.31 -11.67 -7.93
CA ILE A 241 -35.36 -10.92 -7.23
C ILE A 241 -36.00 -9.91 -8.19
N PRO A 242 -37.33 -9.86 -8.28
CA PRO A 242 -38.02 -8.85 -9.08
C PRO A 242 -37.70 -7.41 -8.61
N ASP A 243 -37.63 -6.48 -9.55
CA ASP A 243 -37.26 -5.07 -9.30
C ASP A 243 -38.09 -4.42 -8.18
N ALA A 244 -39.38 -4.76 -8.08
CA ALA A 244 -40.28 -4.22 -7.07
C ALA A 244 -39.88 -4.60 -5.64
N LEU A 245 -39.14 -5.70 -5.45
CA LEU A 245 -38.71 -6.22 -4.16
C LEU A 245 -37.19 -6.10 -3.94
N ASP A 246 -36.43 -5.69 -4.96
CA ASP A 246 -34.95 -5.67 -4.94
C ASP A 246 -34.43 -4.79 -3.80
N LEU A 247 -35.02 -3.63 -3.58
CA LEU A 247 -34.59 -2.69 -2.54
C LEU A 247 -34.67 -3.25 -1.11
N ILE A 248 -35.57 -4.21 -0.86
CA ILE A 248 -35.81 -4.79 0.47
C ILE A 248 -35.19 -6.18 0.59
N LEU A 249 -35.54 -7.09 -0.34
CA LEU A 249 -35.16 -8.50 -0.22
C LEU A 249 -33.67 -8.74 -0.53
N THR A 250 -33.11 -8.05 -1.49
CA THR A 250 -31.69 -8.23 -1.85
C THR A 250 -30.77 -7.90 -0.68
N PRO A 251 -30.80 -6.71 -0.06
CA PRO A 251 -29.92 -6.42 1.08
C PRO A 251 -30.21 -7.32 2.28
N PHE A 252 -31.49 -7.60 2.57
CA PHE A 252 -31.89 -8.46 3.68
C PHE A 252 -31.31 -9.88 3.55
N LEU A 253 -31.54 -10.53 2.41
CA LEU A 253 -31.03 -11.89 2.16
C LEU A 253 -29.50 -11.90 2.06
N THR A 254 -28.92 -10.87 1.44
CA THR A 254 -27.44 -10.73 1.34
C THR A 254 -26.80 -10.74 2.71
N VAL A 255 -27.29 -9.92 3.64
CA VAL A 255 -26.73 -9.80 4.99
C VAL A 255 -26.90 -11.11 5.77
N ILE A 256 -28.09 -11.72 5.73
CA ILE A 256 -28.36 -12.98 6.47
C ILE A 256 -27.49 -14.11 5.95
N ILE A 257 -27.51 -14.37 4.63
CA ILE A 257 -26.76 -15.48 4.03
C ILE A 257 -25.26 -15.28 4.26
N SER A 258 -24.76 -14.05 3.98
CA SER A 258 -23.34 -13.77 4.13
C SER A 258 -22.89 -13.75 5.59
N GLY A 259 -23.73 -13.29 6.51
CA GLY A 259 -23.46 -13.30 7.95
C GLY A 259 -23.27 -14.70 8.49
N PHE A 260 -24.21 -15.62 8.21
CA PHE A 260 -24.09 -17.01 8.63
C PHE A 260 -22.86 -17.69 8.02
N ILE A 261 -22.64 -17.55 6.72
CA ILE A 261 -21.48 -18.15 6.05
C ILE A 261 -20.17 -17.53 6.53
N ALA A 262 -20.15 -16.23 6.83
CA ALA A 262 -18.99 -15.58 7.41
C ALA A 262 -18.61 -16.15 8.77
N PHE A 263 -19.59 -16.42 9.65
CA PHE A 263 -19.29 -17.02 10.96
C PHE A 263 -18.97 -18.50 10.91
N LEU A 264 -19.71 -19.27 10.10
CA LEU A 264 -19.60 -20.73 10.10
C LEU A 264 -18.38 -21.24 9.33
N ILE A 265 -18.01 -20.56 8.24
CA ILE A 265 -17.05 -21.09 7.26
C ILE A 265 -15.92 -20.10 6.98
N ILE A 266 -16.27 -18.90 6.48
CA ILE A 266 -15.28 -17.98 5.91
C ILE A 266 -14.40 -17.36 7.00
N GLY A 267 -14.99 -16.98 8.12
CA GLY A 267 -14.27 -16.39 9.24
C GLY A 267 -13.17 -17.31 9.79
N PRO A 268 -13.51 -18.56 10.19
CA PRO A 268 -12.52 -19.55 10.61
C PRO A 268 -11.46 -19.84 9.54
N ALA A 269 -11.87 -20.03 8.27
CA ALA A 269 -10.94 -20.27 7.16
C ALA A 269 -10.03 -19.07 6.91
N GLY A 270 -10.58 -17.85 6.93
CA GLY A 270 -9.80 -16.61 6.74
C GLY A 270 -8.82 -16.35 7.89
N ARG A 271 -9.20 -16.71 9.14
CA ARG A 271 -8.29 -16.66 10.28
C ARG A 271 -7.15 -17.65 10.10
N ALA A 272 -7.45 -18.90 9.77
CA ALA A 272 -6.44 -19.92 9.52
C ALA A 272 -5.48 -19.53 8.38
N LEU A 273 -5.98 -18.88 7.32
CA LEU A 273 -5.14 -18.33 6.25
C LEU A 273 -4.21 -17.22 6.77
N GLY A 274 -4.75 -16.27 7.53
CA GLY A 274 -3.96 -15.18 8.12
C GLY A 274 -2.88 -15.69 9.08
N ASP A 275 -3.25 -16.63 9.95
CA ASP A 275 -2.32 -17.29 10.88
C ASP A 275 -1.25 -18.08 10.13
N GLY A 276 -1.62 -18.80 9.05
CA GLY A 276 -0.70 -19.53 8.20
C GLY A 276 0.35 -18.60 7.53
N ILE A 277 -0.09 -17.48 6.96
CA ILE A 277 0.83 -16.46 6.38
C ILE A 277 1.76 -15.91 7.47
N SER A 278 1.22 -15.54 8.61
CA SER A 278 1.98 -15.00 9.75
C SER A 278 3.00 -16.03 10.27
N PHE A 279 2.60 -17.30 10.36
CA PHE A 279 3.47 -18.41 10.76
C PHE A 279 4.63 -18.61 9.77
N VAL A 280 4.37 -18.61 8.47
CA VAL A 280 5.42 -18.76 7.45
C VAL A 280 6.42 -17.62 7.52
N LEU A 281 5.94 -16.37 7.62
CA LEU A 281 6.81 -15.19 7.69
C LEU A 281 7.61 -15.14 8.98
N SER A 282 7.00 -15.39 10.13
CA SER A 282 7.69 -15.42 11.42
C SER A 282 8.71 -16.55 11.49
N THR A 283 8.37 -17.74 10.97
CA THR A 283 9.28 -18.88 10.87
C THR A 283 10.47 -18.56 9.98
N LEU A 284 10.23 -17.92 8.82
CA LEU A 284 11.29 -17.52 7.91
C LEU A 284 12.25 -16.52 8.58
N ILE A 285 11.71 -15.51 9.26
CA ILE A 285 12.52 -14.54 10.02
C ILE A 285 13.27 -15.21 11.17
N ALA A 286 12.62 -16.11 11.91
CA ALA A 286 13.25 -16.80 13.04
C ALA A 286 14.41 -17.74 12.63
N HIS A 287 14.25 -18.45 11.50
CA HIS A 287 15.26 -19.43 11.04
C HIS A 287 16.33 -18.82 10.13
N ALA A 288 15.95 -17.95 9.21
CA ALA A 288 16.89 -17.27 8.32
C ALA A 288 17.53 -16.03 8.96
N GLY A 289 16.92 -15.50 10.04
CA GLY A 289 17.46 -14.38 10.80
C GLY A 289 17.78 -13.18 9.91
N TRP A 290 18.98 -12.63 10.07
CA TRP A 290 19.44 -11.47 9.31
C TRP A 290 19.44 -11.68 7.78
N LEU A 291 19.56 -12.94 7.30
CA LEU A 291 19.48 -13.25 5.86
C LEU A 291 18.09 -12.93 5.29
N ALA A 292 17.02 -13.20 6.03
CA ALA A 292 15.68 -12.81 5.61
C ALA A 292 15.57 -11.28 5.47
N GLY A 293 16.10 -10.53 6.46
CA GLY A 293 16.16 -9.07 6.42
C GLY A 293 16.95 -8.53 5.24
N LEU A 294 18.08 -9.18 4.91
CA LEU A 294 18.91 -8.84 3.75
C LEU A 294 18.14 -9.01 2.44
N VAL A 295 17.49 -10.16 2.25
CA VAL A 295 16.72 -10.45 1.03
C VAL A 295 15.50 -9.52 0.90
N PHE A 296 14.71 -9.40 1.94
CA PHE A 296 13.51 -8.55 1.91
C PHE A 296 13.87 -7.07 1.76
N GLY A 297 14.86 -6.56 2.51
CA GLY A 297 15.32 -5.19 2.42
C GLY A 297 15.90 -4.84 1.04
N GLY A 298 16.64 -5.78 0.44
CA GLY A 298 17.16 -5.62 -0.91
C GLY A 298 16.08 -5.65 -2.00
N LEU A 299 15.08 -6.51 -1.86
CA LEU A 299 14.04 -6.67 -2.88
C LEU A 299 12.89 -5.67 -2.76
N TYR A 300 12.70 -5.03 -1.61
CA TYR A 300 11.54 -4.19 -1.36
C TYR A 300 11.36 -3.07 -2.39
N SER A 301 12.43 -2.37 -2.75
CA SER A 301 12.34 -1.29 -3.75
C SER A 301 11.95 -1.80 -5.15
N VAL A 302 12.29 -3.05 -5.50
CA VAL A 302 11.80 -3.70 -6.72
C VAL A 302 10.29 -3.94 -6.62
N ILE A 303 9.82 -4.37 -5.45
CA ILE A 303 8.39 -4.55 -5.16
C ILE A 303 7.66 -3.20 -5.24
N VAL A 304 8.25 -2.11 -4.74
CA VAL A 304 7.69 -0.74 -4.83
C VAL A 304 7.48 -0.32 -6.28
N ILE A 305 8.42 -0.61 -7.18
CA ILE A 305 8.30 -0.29 -8.62
C ILE A 305 7.08 -0.95 -9.24
N THR A 306 6.75 -2.17 -8.82
CA THR A 306 5.57 -2.90 -9.32
C THR A 306 4.25 -2.38 -8.77
N GLY A 307 4.27 -1.54 -7.74
CA GLY A 307 3.07 -1.05 -7.03
C GLY A 307 2.45 -2.07 -6.07
N ILE A 308 3.04 -3.26 -5.93
CA ILE A 308 2.52 -4.36 -5.10
C ILE A 308 2.72 -4.10 -3.61
N HIS A 309 3.66 -3.22 -3.22
CA HIS A 309 4.01 -2.94 -1.82
C HIS A 309 2.81 -2.54 -0.96
N HIS A 310 1.78 -1.90 -1.51
CA HIS A 310 0.55 -1.60 -0.77
C HIS A 310 -0.22 -2.84 -0.31
N SER A 311 0.01 -3.99 -0.96
CA SER A 311 -0.62 -5.26 -0.57
C SER A 311 -0.06 -5.80 0.75
N PHE A 312 1.18 -5.42 1.11
CA PHE A 312 1.80 -5.84 2.37
C PHE A 312 1.11 -5.24 3.60
N HIS A 313 0.39 -4.12 3.46
CA HIS A 313 -0.39 -3.58 4.57
C HIS A 313 -1.45 -4.56 5.11
N ALA A 314 -1.97 -5.44 4.26
CA ALA A 314 -2.85 -6.52 4.68
C ALA A 314 -2.15 -7.53 5.60
N ILE A 315 -0.90 -7.88 5.25
CA ILE A 315 -0.07 -8.80 6.02
C ILE A 315 0.37 -8.14 7.34
N GLU A 316 0.84 -6.90 7.27
CA GLU A 316 1.26 -6.11 8.43
C GLU A 316 0.13 -5.95 9.46
N ALA A 317 -1.09 -5.64 8.99
CA ALA A 317 -2.27 -5.58 9.85
C ALA A 317 -2.60 -6.96 10.45
N GLY A 318 -2.42 -8.03 9.67
CA GLY A 318 -2.58 -9.40 10.13
C GLY A 318 -1.58 -9.77 11.24
N LEU A 319 -0.31 -9.36 11.12
CA LEU A 319 0.72 -9.59 12.15
C LEU A 319 0.36 -8.88 13.46
N LEU A 320 -0.09 -7.63 13.38
CA LEU A 320 -0.52 -6.84 14.54
C LEU A 320 -1.79 -7.41 15.18
N GLY A 321 -2.72 -7.89 14.37
CA GLY A 321 -3.97 -8.49 14.83
C GLY A 321 -3.82 -9.92 15.38
N ASN A 322 -2.69 -10.59 15.14
CA ASN A 322 -2.44 -11.94 15.62
C ASN A 322 -2.00 -11.91 17.09
N PRO A 323 -2.77 -12.49 18.03
CA PRO A 323 -2.45 -12.45 19.47
C PRO A 323 -1.10 -13.07 19.84
N SER A 324 -0.61 -14.01 19.03
CA SER A 324 0.67 -14.68 19.26
C SER A 324 1.87 -13.88 18.77
N ILE A 325 1.67 -12.86 17.92
CA ILE A 325 2.72 -12.03 17.34
C ILE A 325 2.62 -10.60 17.86
N GLY A 326 1.50 -9.91 17.61
CA GLY A 326 1.16 -8.60 18.15
C GLY A 326 2.10 -7.45 17.76
N VAL A 327 3.03 -7.69 16.83
CA VAL A 327 4.01 -6.70 16.36
C VAL A 327 4.23 -6.79 14.86
N ASN A 328 4.64 -5.69 14.26
CA ASN A 328 5.01 -5.62 12.84
C ASN A 328 6.53 -5.65 12.71
N PHE A 329 7.09 -6.78 12.34
CA PHE A 329 8.52 -6.97 12.10
C PHE A 329 8.92 -6.71 10.63
N LEU A 330 7.96 -6.53 9.71
CA LEU A 330 8.23 -6.25 8.30
C LEU A 330 8.48 -4.75 8.05
N LEU A 331 7.70 -3.90 8.70
CA LEU A 331 7.75 -2.45 8.46
C LEU A 331 9.13 -1.82 8.76
N PRO A 332 9.90 -2.25 9.79
CA PRO A 332 11.28 -1.81 9.95
C PRO A 332 12.16 -2.12 8.73
N ILE A 333 11.99 -3.29 8.09
CA ILE A 333 12.75 -3.68 6.90
C ILE A 333 12.42 -2.74 5.72
N TRP A 334 11.13 -2.45 5.53
CA TRP A 334 10.66 -1.51 4.50
C TRP A 334 11.21 -0.11 4.72
N SER A 335 11.30 0.32 5.98
CA SER A 335 11.90 1.61 6.35
C SER A 335 13.36 1.72 5.93
N MET A 336 14.14 0.67 6.11
CA MET A 336 15.55 0.64 5.67
C MET A 336 15.67 0.78 4.16
N ALA A 337 14.85 0.05 3.40
CA ALA A 337 14.84 0.12 1.95
C ALA A 337 14.44 1.51 1.43
N ASN A 338 13.45 2.16 2.07
CA ASN A 338 13.01 3.50 1.70
C ASN A 338 14.10 4.54 1.95
N VAL A 339 14.74 4.51 3.10
CA VAL A 339 15.82 5.45 3.46
C VAL A 339 17.06 5.24 2.62
N ALA A 340 17.37 3.99 2.22
CA ALA A 340 18.43 3.69 1.28
C ALA A 340 18.24 4.36 -0.09
N GLN A 341 16.99 4.47 -0.58
CA GLN A 341 16.68 5.23 -1.81
C GLN A 341 17.06 6.71 -1.66
N GLY A 342 16.83 7.28 -0.47
CA GLY A 342 17.23 8.65 -0.14
C GLY A 342 18.75 8.84 -0.17
N GLY A 343 19.49 7.92 0.42
CA GLY A 343 20.96 7.92 0.44
C GLY A 343 21.57 7.87 -0.96
N ALA A 344 21.12 6.92 -1.77
CA ALA A 344 21.56 6.78 -3.15
C ALA A 344 21.23 8.02 -4.01
N CYS A 345 20.03 8.59 -3.83
CA CYS A 345 19.58 9.78 -4.52
C CYS A 345 20.43 10.99 -4.13
N LEU A 346 20.75 11.19 -2.86
CA LEU A 346 21.61 12.26 -2.40
C LEU A 346 23.02 12.16 -2.97
N ALA A 347 23.56 10.95 -3.13
CA ALA A 347 24.86 10.73 -3.77
C ALA A 347 24.90 11.25 -5.22
N VAL A 348 23.79 11.15 -5.96
CA VAL A 348 23.67 11.68 -7.32
C VAL A 348 23.82 13.20 -7.32
N TYR A 349 23.28 13.91 -6.32
CA TYR A 349 23.45 15.36 -6.16
C TYR A 349 24.93 15.76 -6.13
N PHE A 350 25.77 15.03 -5.40
CA PHE A 350 27.19 15.32 -5.31
C PHE A 350 27.98 14.96 -6.58
N LYS A 351 27.50 13.99 -7.34
CA LYS A 351 28.17 13.53 -8.57
C LYS A 351 27.81 14.31 -9.82
N THR A 352 26.60 14.84 -9.89
CA THR A 352 26.13 15.54 -11.09
C THR A 352 26.56 17.00 -11.09
N LYS A 353 26.82 17.54 -12.30
CA LYS A 353 26.97 18.99 -12.54
C LYS A 353 25.69 19.62 -13.07
N ASP A 354 24.72 18.83 -13.51
CA ASP A 354 23.45 19.30 -14.05
C ASP A 354 22.59 19.91 -12.95
N ALA A 355 22.31 21.21 -13.08
CA ALA A 355 21.49 21.97 -12.11
C ALA A 355 20.06 21.45 -12.01
N LYS A 356 19.48 20.90 -13.10
CA LYS A 356 18.12 20.34 -13.10
C LYS A 356 18.07 19.07 -12.27
N ILE A 357 19.06 18.18 -12.42
CA ILE A 357 19.17 16.94 -11.63
C ILE A 357 19.39 17.28 -10.15
N LYS A 358 20.27 18.25 -9.85
CA LYS A 358 20.49 18.72 -8.47
C LYS A 358 19.21 19.23 -7.81
N ALA A 359 18.42 20.01 -8.54
CA ALA A 359 17.18 20.58 -8.03
C ALA A 359 16.12 19.53 -7.69
N ILE A 360 16.18 18.34 -8.31
CA ILE A 360 15.27 17.22 -8.05
C ILE A 360 15.84 16.28 -6.98
N ALA A 361 17.15 16.04 -6.99
CA ALA A 361 17.77 15.02 -6.14
C ALA A 361 17.62 15.28 -4.65
N VAL A 362 17.82 16.52 -4.19
CA VAL A 362 17.73 16.88 -2.76
C VAL A 362 16.31 16.69 -2.21
N PRO A 363 15.26 17.33 -2.80
CA PRO A 363 13.89 17.11 -2.32
C PRO A 363 13.45 15.63 -2.37
N SER A 364 13.89 14.91 -3.41
CA SER A 364 13.57 13.48 -3.55
C SER A 364 14.24 12.62 -2.47
N ALA A 365 15.49 12.95 -2.11
CA ALA A 365 16.19 12.25 -1.02
C ALA A 365 15.47 12.49 0.32
N PHE A 366 15.08 13.72 0.63
CA PHE A 366 14.31 14.04 1.82
C PHE A 366 12.94 13.33 1.83
N SER A 367 12.23 13.32 0.70
CA SER A 367 10.96 12.60 0.56
C SER A 367 11.11 11.11 0.88
N ALA A 368 12.18 10.47 0.39
CA ALA A 368 12.46 9.06 0.66
C ALA A 368 12.78 8.80 2.14
N MET A 369 13.50 9.71 2.81
CA MET A 369 13.73 9.64 4.27
C MET A 369 12.43 9.75 5.08
N LEU A 370 11.41 10.39 4.52
CA LEU A 370 10.07 10.47 5.11
C LEU A 370 9.14 9.31 4.66
N GLY A 371 9.68 8.31 3.94
CA GLY A 371 8.95 7.12 3.52
C GLY A 371 8.25 7.24 2.15
N ILE A 372 8.41 8.34 1.44
CA ILE A 372 7.80 8.60 0.12
C ILE A 372 8.91 8.51 -0.95
N THR A 373 9.01 7.35 -1.60
CA THR A 373 10.19 6.98 -2.39
C THR A 373 10.05 7.19 -3.89
N GLU A 374 8.84 7.46 -4.41
CA GLU A 374 8.56 7.51 -5.83
C GLU A 374 9.44 8.54 -6.56
N ALA A 375 9.64 9.71 -5.96
CA ALA A 375 10.47 10.75 -6.55
C ALA A 375 11.96 10.34 -6.62
N ALA A 376 12.47 9.66 -5.58
CA ALA A 376 13.84 9.17 -5.56
C ALA A 376 14.05 8.01 -6.52
N ILE A 377 13.13 7.03 -6.52
CA ILE A 377 13.22 5.84 -7.37
C ILE A 377 13.09 6.23 -8.85
N PHE A 378 11.96 6.84 -9.24
CA PHE A 378 11.64 7.10 -10.65
C PHE A 378 12.32 8.35 -11.20
N GLY A 379 12.47 9.39 -10.36
CA GLY A 379 13.07 10.66 -10.80
C GLY A 379 14.59 10.61 -10.95
N ILE A 380 15.27 9.83 -10.11
CA ILE A 380 16.74 9.82 -10.02
C ILE A 380 17.33 8.40 -10.13
N ASN A 381 17.03 7.51 -9.18
CA ASN A 381 17.82 6.30 -9.00
C ASN A 381 17.70 5.31 -10.18
N LEU A 382 16.49 5.06 -10.68
CA LEU A 382 16.27 4.23 -11.86
C LEU A 382 16.79 4.85 -13.16
N ARG A 383 16.76 6.18 -13.27
CA ARG A 383 17.28 6.87 -14.45
C ARG A 383 18.74 6.56 -14.69
N PHE A 384 19.55 6.46 -13.64
CA PHE A 384 20.97 6.15 -13.72
C PHE A 384 21.31 4.68 -13.39
N MET A 385 20.34 3.88 -12.99
CA MET A 385 20.39 2.46 -12.63
C MET A 385 21.38 2.12 -11.51
N LYS A 386 22.62 2.62 -11.56
CA LYS A 386 23.65 2.33 -10.54
C LYS A 386 23.28 2.83 -9.13
N PRO A 387 22.72 4.05 -8.96
CA PRO A 387 22.16 4.48 -7.67
C PRO A 387 21.03 3.57 -7.19
N PHE A 388 20.19 3.08 -8.09
CA PHE A 388 19.15 2.12 -7.72
C PHE A 388 19.74 0.82 -7.15
N LEU A 389 20.76 0.26 -7.80
CA LEU A 389 21.47 -0.94 -7.28
C LEU A 389 22.15 -0.67 -5.93
N ALA A 390 22.74 0.53 -5.76
CA ALA A 390 23.30 0.95 -4.47
C ALA A 390 22.23 1.02 -3.38
N ALA A 391 21.03 1.52 -3.71
CA ALA A 391 19.92 1.57 -2.79
C ALA A 391 19.40 0.16 -2.42
N LEU A 392 19.34 -0.79 -3.37
CA LEU A 392 19.02 -2.18 -3.06
C LEU A 392 20.01 -2.77 -2.05
N ALA A 393 21.30 -2.56 -2.26
CA ALA A 393 22.34 -3.02 -1.34
C ALA A 393 22.23 -2.36 0.04
N GLY A 394 21.98 -1.04 0.08
CA GLY A 394 21.76 -0.32 1.33
C GLY A 394 20.54 -0.81 2.10
N GLY A 395 19.43 -1.03 1.39
CA GLY A 395 18.21 -1.61 1.95
C GLY A 395 18.43 -3.03 2.48
N ALA A 396 19.22 -3.84 1.78
CA ALA A 396 19.62 -5.19 2.20
C ALA A 396 20.41 -5.15 3.52
N LEU A 397 21.42 -4.29 3.61
CA LEU A 397 22.25 -4.18 4.83
C LEU A 397 21.46 -3.65 6.02
N GLY A 398 20.66 -2.61 5.82
CA GLY A 398 19.76 -2.07 6.86
C GLY A 398 18.71 -3.09 7.29
N GLY A 399 18.10 -3.80 6.33
CA GLY A 399 17.14 -4.86 6.59
C GLY A 399 17.76 -6.01 7.40
N ALA A 400 18.97 -6.44 7.04
CA ALA A 400 19.70 -7.44 7.80
C ALA A 400 19.94 -7.00 9.25
N TRP A 401 20.33 -5.74 9.46
CA TRP A 401 20.56 -5.18 10.78
C TRP A 401 19.30 -5.18 11.65
N VAL A 402 18.17 -4.63 11.13
CA VAL A 402 16.95 -4.52 11.94
C VAL A 402 16.36 -5.87 12.32
N VAL A 403 16.51 -6.88 11.45
CA VAL A 403 16.11 -8.26 11.77
C VAL A 403 17.05 -8.88 12.80
N ALA A 404 18.37 -8.72 12.65
CA ALA A 404 19.35 -9.21 13.62
C ALA A 404 19.17 -8.61 15.02
N MET A 405 18.71 -7.35 15.08
CA MET A 405 18.43 -6.64 16.33
C MET A 405 16.98 -6.77 16.81
N HIS A 406 16.17 -7.62 16.16
CA HIS A 406 14.75 -7.85 16.51
C HIS A 406 13.94 -6.56 16.63
N VAL A 407 14.16 -5.61 15.73
CA VAL A 407 13.44 -4.34 15.70
C VAL A 407 12.00 -4.57 15.26
N ASN A 408 11.06 -4.12 16.07
CA ASN A 408 9.62 -4.26 15.82
C ASN A 408 8.90 -2.91 15.86
N MET A 409 7.78 -2.82 15.15
CA MET A 409 6.86 -1.68 15.17
C MET A 409 5.49 -2.09 15.71
N THR A 410 4.78 -1.12 16.30
CA THR A 410 3.49 -1.31 16.96
C THR A 410 2.29 -0.92 16.06
N ALA A 411 2.56 -0.47 14.85
CA ALA A 411 1.52 -0.01 13.91
C ALA A 411 1.91 -0.27 12.45
N VAL A 412 1.01 0.10 11.54
CA VAL A 412 1.20 0.06 10.08
C VAL A 412 1.37 1.50 9.55
N GLY A 413 2.13 1.68 8.50
CA GLY A 413 2.05 2.84 7.61
C GLY A 413 3.30 3.69 7.53
N LEU A 414 3.82 4.23 8.60
CA LEU A 414 4.95 5.15 8.52
C LEU A 414 6.29 4.42 8.44
N THR A 415 7.10 4.80 7.46
CA THR A 415 8.46 4.30 7.27
C THR A 415 9.48 5.43 7.36
N GLY A 416 10.76 5.09 7.36
CA GLY A 416 11.84 6.05 7.45
C GLY A 416 11.89 6.78 8.80
N ILE A 417 12.22 8.05 8.80
CA ILE A 417 12.32 8.87 10.03
C ILE A 417 10.99 8.93 10.79
N PRO A 418 9.82 9.17 10.14
CA PRO A 418 8.53 9.13 10.84
C PRO A 418 8.22 7.79 11.52
N GLY A 419 8.78 6.68 11.02
CA GLY A 419 8.66 5.36 11.63
C GLY A 419 9.14 5.29 13.08
N LEU A 420 10.02 6.20 13.52
CA LEU A 420 10.45 6.32 14.92
C LEU A 420 9.29 6.44 15.90
N ALA A 421 8.19 7.05 15.48
CA ALA A 421 7.00 7.22 16.34
C ALA A 421 6.27 5.90 16.64
N ILE A 422 6.50 4.85 15.85
CA ILE A 422 5.81 3.57 15.98
C ILE A 422 6.75 2.38 16.25
N VAL A 423 8.05 2.63 16.35
CA VAL A 423 9.03 1.62 16.79
C VAL A 423 8.85 1.34 18.28
N GLN A 424 8.94 0.07 18.68
CA GLN A 424 8.98 -0.28 20.09
C GLN A 424 10.11 0.47 20.81
N ALA A 425 9.83 1.06 21.97
CA ALA A 425 10.76 1.93 22.68
C ALA A 425 12.13 1.29 22.94
N SER A 426 12.17 -0.02 23.26
CA SER A 426 13.40 -0.80 23.43
C SER A 426 14.26 -0.92 22.18
N SER A 427 13.67 -0.71 20.98
CA SER A 427 14.31 -0.91 19.69
C SER A 427 14.70 0.39 18.98
N ILE A 428 14.41 1.56 19.57
CA ILE A 428 14.63 2.88 18.92
C ILE A 428 16.09 3.06 18.52
N LEU A 429 17.05 2.76 19.41
CA LEU A 429 18.47 2.91 19.09
C LEU A 429 18.89 1.99 17.93
N SER A 430 18.46 0.73 17.95
CA SER A 430 18.76 -0.23 16.88
C SER A 430 18.13 0.18 15.55
N TYR A 431 16.93 0.78 15.62
CA TYR A 431 16.27 1.32 14.43
C TYR A 431 17.04 2.51 13.83
N LEU A 432 17.48 3.47 14.67
CA LEU A 432 18.30 4.60 14.25
C LEU A 432 19.61 4.16 13.59
N ILE A 433 20.30 3.19 14.21
CA ILE A 433 21.53 2.60 13.63
C ILE A 433 21.22 1.97 12.28
N GLY A 434 20.10 1.25 12.15
CA GLY A 434 19.63 0.67 10.90
C GLY A 434 19.41 1.73 9.80
N LEU A 435 18.77 2.85 10.13
CA LEU A 435 18.59 3.98 9.20
C LEU A 435 19.94 4.52 8.72
N VAL A 436 20.91 4.69 9.64
CA VAL A 436 22.27 5.17 9.30
C VAL A 436 22.99 4.15 8.41
N ILE A 437 22.91 2.85 8.71
CA ILE A 437 23.49 1.79 7.88
C ILE A 437 22.88 1.80 6.48
N ALA A 438 21.55 1.82 6.37
CA ALA A 438 20.85 1.80 5.08
C ALA A 438 21.16 3.02 4.23
N PHE A 439 21.04 4.21 4.80
CA PHE A 439 21.34 5.47 4.13
C PHE A 439 22.81 5.58 3.75
N GLY A 440 23.70 5.37 4.73
CA GLY A 440 25.15 5.55 4.57
C GLY A 440 25.74 4.58 3.56
N SER A 441 25.37 3.30 3.62
CA SER A 441 25.85 2.31 2.67
C SER A 441 25.34 2.57 1.25
N ALA A 442 24.07 2.92 1.07
CA ALA A 442 23.51 3.30 -0.22
C ALA A 442 24.19 4.57 -0.79
N PHE A 443 24.42 5.57 0.04
CA PHE A 443 25.13 6.80 -0.31
C PHE A 443 26.56 6.52 -0.76
N LEU A 444 27.34 5.81 0.06
CA LEU A 444 28.72 5.50 -0.23
C LEU A 444 28.88 4.61 -1.49
N LEU A 445 28.07 3.57 -1.60
CA LEU A 445 28.08 2.71 -2.78
C LEU A 445 27.71 3.48 -4.04
N SER A 446 26.71 4.35 -3.99
CA SER A 446 26.34 5.18 -5.13
C SER A 446 27.44 6.18 -5.50
N LEU A 447 28.20 6.71 -4.53
CA LEU A 447 29.38 7.55 -4.81
C LEU A 447 30.53 6.74 -5.47
N LEU A 448 30.75 5.51 -5.03
CA LEU A 448 31.86 4.68 -5.53
C LEU A 448 31.59 4.10 -6.92
N LEU A 449 30.34 3.76 -7.23
CA LEU A 449 29.97 3.21 -8.52
C LEU A 449 30.16 4.21 -9.65
N LYS A 450 30.81 3.80 -10.75
CA LYS A 450 31.02 4.62 -11.94
C LYS A 450 29.75 4.66 -12.80
N TYR A 451 29.15 5.83 -12.98
CA TYR A 451 28.03 6.09 -13.91
C TYR A 451 28.07 7.55 -14.37
N LYS A 452 27.57 7.78 -15.58
CA LYS A 452 27.44 9.15 -16.12
C LYS A 452 26.16 9.75 -15.58
N THR A 453 26.23 10.99 -15.09
CA THR A 453 25.09 11.76 -14.58
C THR A 453 24.65 12.89 -15.51
N GLU A 454 25.34 13.05 -16.63
CA GLU A 454 25.03 14.03 -17.67
C GLU A 454 24.25 13.31 -18.78
N SER A 455 23.16 13.90 -19.25
CA SER A 455 22.51 13.51 -20.51
C SER A 455 23.42 13.90 -21.66
N GLU A 456 23.89 12.92 -22.43
CA GLU A 456 24.47 13.17 -23.74
C GLU A 456 23.47 13.91 -24.64
#